data_7f3ae86fba6e336fb3007fa9bf5285ae
#
_entry.id   7f3ae86fba6e336fb3007fa9bf5285ae
#
_cell.length_a   1.000
_cell.length_b   1.000
_cell.length_c   1.000
_cell.angle_alpha   90.00
_cell.angle_beta   90.00
_cell.angle_gamma   90.00
#
_symmetry.space_group_name_H-M   'P 1'
#
loop_
_entity.id
_entity.type
_entity.pdbx_description
1 polymer ?
#
loop_
_entity_poly.entity_id
_entity_poly.type
_entity_poly.pdbx_seq_one_letter_code
_entity_poly.pdbx_strand_id
1 'polypeptide(L)'
;MNDHKKEETMLPDWMCSGETYVPSKDKEAFLTKSTKSVLSVLAKMRFYEGKDGKFSATPSLKLFYTLLYIVLTACSGNYLFTLIMCAAVTVRLAFFPAKAIRQILSGTAGAVLFSILILLPSVFMGTPQTLMNITSRVYVSVTLVGILSSGTSWNKLTGSMRTFRLPSIFIFTLDITLKYISVLGEICAAILTSVRLRSVGKNPQKAKALSGVLGISFLKSGEMAEEMHAAMCCRGFTGEYKKKQKYALCAADIFSTFIMAGCIVLFWYLNRKI
;
A
#
# COMPACT_ATOMS: atom_id res chain seq x y z
N MET A 1 -35.38 75.28 16.86
CA MET A 1 -34.25 75.57 15.99
C MET A 1 -33.12 74.65 16.43
N ASN A 2 -32.89 73.70 15.65
CA ASN A 2 -31.94 72.59 15.54
C ASN A 2 -30.69 72.64 16.42
N ASP A 3 -30.62 71.64 17.31
CA ASP A 3 -29.34 71.09 17.70
C ASP A 3 -29.49 69.55 17.78
N HIS A 4 -29.42 68.90 16.62
CA HIS A 4 -29.14 67.48 16.54
C HIS A 4 -27.63 67.30 16.75
N LYS A 5 -27.23 67.17 18.01
CA LYS A 5 -25.93 66.74 18.42
C LYS A 5 -25.75 65.30 17.98
N LYS A 6 -24.89 65.09 16.97
CA LYS A 6 -24.39 63.79 16.56
C LYS A 6 -23.81 63.10 17.81
N GLU A 7 -24.46 62.08 18.31
CA GLU A 7 -23.81 61.01 19.09
C GLU A 7 -22.84 60.29 18.14
N GLU A 8 -21.61 60.76 18.13
CA GLU A 8 -20.49 59.95 17.63
C GLU A 8 -20.39 58.74 18.56
N THR A 9 -20.85 57.60 18.11
CA THR A 9 -20.57 56.30 18.72
C THR A 9 -19.07 56.13 18.71
N MET A 10 -18.41 56.57 19.81
CA MET A 10 -17.00 56.29 20.03
C MET A 10 -16.86 54.76 20.11
N LEU A 11 -16.35 54.18 19.02
CA LEU A 11 -15.93 52.78 19.03
C LEU A 11 -14.83 52.64 20.10
N PRO A 12 -14.88 51.61 20.94
CA PRO A 12 -13.84 51.34 21.93
C PRO A 12 -12.45 51.29 21.27
N ASP A 13 -11.42 51.83 21.93
CA ASP A 13 -10.04 51.94 21.41
C ASP A 13 -9.48 50.59 20.87
N TRP A 14 -9.91 49.48 21.45
CA TRP A 14 -9.52 48.14 20.98
C TRP A 14 -10.12 47.78 19.60
N MET A 15 -11.17 48.44 19.16
CA MET A 15 -11.81 48.25 17.86
C MET A 15 -11.16 49.19 16.79
N CYS A 16 -10.51 50.28 17.24
CA CYS A 16 -9.79 51.20 16.39
C CYS A 16 -8.32 50.87 16.22
N SER A 17 -7.76 50.00 17.05
CA SER A 17 -6.39 49.53 16.92
C SER A 17 -6.33 48.56 15.74
N GLY A 18 -5.82 49.04 14.60
CA GLY A 18 -5.53 48.13 13.47
C GLY A 18 -4.59 47.03 13.96
N GLU A 19 -5.02 45.77 13.73
CA GLU A 19 -4.19 44.62 14.08
C GLU A 19 -2.83 44.72 13.38
N THR A 20 -1.82 45.18 14.07
CA THR A 20 -0.41 45.16 13.63
C THR A 20 0.24 43.80 13.83
N TYR A 21 -0.57 42.77 14.09
CA TYR A 21 -0.06 41.40 14.18
C TYR A 21 0.32 40.89 12.80
N VAL A 22 1.59 40.97 12.47
CA VAL A 22 2.17 40.24 11.33
C VAL A 22 2.46 38.83 11.83
N PRO A 23 1.68 37.81 11.41
CA PRO A 23 1.92 36.43 11.80
C PRO A 23 3.35 36.06 11.36
N SER A 24 4.20 35.67 12.30
CA SER A 24 5.52 35.15 11.96
C SER A 24 5.29 33.95 11.03
N LYS A 25 6.04 33.91 9.92
CA LYS A 25 5.96 32.77 8.95
C LYS A 25 6.03 31.47 9.72
N ASP A 26 4.92 30.75 9.73
CA ASP A 26 4.76 29.48 10.43
C ASP A 26 5.79 28.49 9.87
N LYS A 27 6.90 28.30 10.57
CA LYS A 27 7.92 27.29 10.24
C LYS A 27 7.51 25.89 10.71
N GLU A 28 6.23 25.64 10.95
CA GLU A 28 5.72 24.32 11.34
C GLU A 28 5.63 23.37 10.13
N ALA A 29 6.76 23.21 9.45
CA ALA A 29 6.89 22.25 8.35
C ALA A 29 6.61 20.81 8.79
N PHE A 30 6.79 20.48 10.09
CA PHE A 30 6.64 19.11 10.59
C PHE A 30 5.17 18.64 10.60
N LEU A 31 4.26 19.36 11.25
CA LEU A 31 2.83 19.00 11.31
C LEU A 31 2.20 19.06 9.91
N THR A 32 2.55 20.08 9.13
CA THR A 32 2.09 20.19 7.73
C THR A 32 2.59 19.02 6.87
N LYS A 33 3.85 18.61 7.05
CA LYS A 33 4.44 17.47 6.34
C LYS A 33 3.81 16.16 6.79
N SER A 34 3.57 15.98 8.09
CA SER A 34 2.89 14.78 8.63
C SER A 34 1.46 14.66 8.14
N THR A 35 0.68 15.75 8.16
CA THR A 35 -0.70 15.76 7.64
C THR A 35 -0.73 15.45 6.14
N LYS A 36 0.15 16.09 5.35
CA LYS A 36 0.28 15.80 3.91
C LYS A 36 0.71 14.35 3.66
N SER A 37 1.62 13.82 4.48
CA SER A 37 2.06 12.43 4.35
C SER A 37 0.91 11.45 4.62
N VAL A 38 0.15 11.63 5.70
CA VAL A 38 -1.02 10.80 6.02
C VAL A 38 -2.06 10.91 4.90
N LEU A 39 -2.41 12.11 4.46
CA LEU A 39 -3.36 12.32 3.35
C LEU A 39 -2.87 11.71 2.04
N SER A 40 -1.57 11.79 1.74
CA SER A 40 -1.01 11.17 0.52
C SER A 40 -1.04 9.65 0.56
N VAL A 41 -0.80 9.04 1.73
CA VAL A 41 -0.93 7.59 1.94
C VAL A 41 -2.38 7.15 1.79
N LEU A 42 -3.32 7.86 2.42
CA LEU A 42 -4.76 7.58 2.31
C LEU A 42 -5.26 7.72 0.87
N ALA A 43 -4.88 8.79 0.18
CA ALA A 43 -5.19 8.98 -1.24
C ALA A 43 -4.63 7.82 -2.06
N LYS A 44 -3.39 7.41 -1.82
CA LYS A 44 -2.76 6.30 -2.52
C LYS A 44 -3.48 4.98 -2.24
N MET A 45 -3.91 4.70 -1.01
CA MET A 45 -4.70 3.50 -0.67
C MET A 45 -6.08 3.52 -1.34
N ARG A 46 -6.76 4.66 -1.38
CA ARG A 46 -8.08 4.83 -2.01
C ARG A 46 -8.03 4.71 -3.54
N PHE A 47 -6.91 5.15 -4.18
CA PHE A 47 -6.69 5.01 -5.62
C PHE A 47 -6.11 3.66 -6.05
N TYR A 48 -5.70 2.82 -5.10
CA TYR A 48 -5.13 1.49 -5.38
C TYR A 48 -6.22 0.41 -5.56
N GLU A 49 -7.40 0.80 -6.03
CA GLU A 49 -8.32 -0.16 -6.64
C GLU A 49 -7.75 -0.55 -8.00
N GLY A 50 -6.99 -1.65 -8.01
CA GLY A 50 -6.44 -2.21 -9.23
C GLY A 50 -7.54 -2.34 -10.28
N LYS A 51 -7.41 -1.64 -11.40
CA LYS A 51 -8.32 -1.76 -12.53
C LYS A 51 -8.06 -3.11 -13.18
N ASP A 52 -8.93 -4.08 -12.91
CA ASP A 52 -8.90 -5.34 -13.63
C ASP A 52 -9.21 -5.05 -15.10
N GLY A 53 -8.31 -5.43 -15.98
CA GLY A 53 -8.58 -5.46 -17.42
C GLY A 53 -9.66 -6.50 -17.72
N LYS A 54 -10.44 -6.31 -18.77
CA LYS A 54 -11.51 -7.22 -19.22
C LYS A 54 -11.04 -8.66 -19.47
N PHE A 55 -9.74 -8.91 -19.65
CA PHE A 55 -9.09 -10.22 -19.85
C PHE A 55 -8.24 -10.66 -18.64
N SER A 56 -8.63 -10.27 -17.45
CA SER A 56 -7.88 -10.58 -16.24
C SER A 56 -8.22 -11.99 -15.75
N ALA A 57 -7.20 -12.84 -15.61
CA ALA A 57 -7.32 -14.15 -14.97
C ALA A 57 -7.90 -14.03 -13.56
N THR A 58 -8.51 -15.10 -13.05
CA THR A 58 -9.10 -15.13 -11.70
C THR A 58 -8.05 -14.77 -10.65
N PRO A 59 -8.37 -13.89 -9.69
CA PRO A 59 -7.41 -13.40 -8.70
C PRO A 59 -6.72 -14.51 -7.89
N SER A 60 -7.45 -15.61 -7.62
CA SER A 60 -6.92 -16.77 -6.91
C SER A 60 -5.81 -17.47 -7.69
N LEU A 61 -6.01 -17.67 -9.01
CA LEU A 61 -5.00 -18.28 -9.87
C LEU A 61 -3.79 -17.36 -10.08
N LYS A 62 -4.02 -16.05 -10.23
CA LYS A 62 -2.92 -15.09 -10.32
C LYS A 62 -2.01 -15.14 -9.11
N LEU A 63 -2.59 -15.14 -7.91
CA LEU A 63 -1.84 -15.21 -6.67
C LEU A 63 -1.06 -16.53 -6.57
N PHE A 64 -1.70 -17.66 -6.91
CA PHE A 64 -1.05 -18.97 -6.90
C PHE A 64 0.12 -19.02 -7.87
N TYR A 65 -0.06 -18.57 -9.11
CA TYR A 65 1.00 -18.58 -10.12
C TYR A 65 2.16 -17.65 -9.78
N THR A 66 1.88 -16.45 -9.27
CA THR A 66 2.97 -15.54 -8.86
C THR A 66 3.80 -16.13 -7.73
N LEU A 67 3.17 -16.73 -6.73
CA LEU A 67 3.86 -17.38 -5.63
C LEU A 67 4.70 -18.58 -6.15
N LEU A 68 4.12 -19.39 -7.01
CA LEU A 68 4.82 -20.56 -7.57
C LEU A 68 6.00 -20.14 -8.47
N TYR A 69 5.87 -19.08 -9.28
CA TYR A 69 6.99 -18.54 -10.07
C TYR A 69 8.12 -18.03 -9.16
N ILE A 70 7.81 -17.38 -8.05
CA ILE A 70 8.81 -16.92 -7.08
C ILE A 70 9.54 -18.11 -6.46
N VAL A 71 8.81 -19.16 -6.06
CA VAL A 71 9.40 -20.37 -5.49
C VAL A 71 10.29 -21.09 -6.50
N LEU A 72 9.83 -21.25 -7.76
CA LEU A 72 10.62 -21.88 -8.81
C LEU A 72 11.92 -21.11 -9.09
N THR A 73 11.87 -19.78 -9.15
CA THR A 73 13.05 -18.94 -9.33
C THR A 73 13.99 -19.00 -8.13
N ALA A 74 13.47 -19.12 -6.91
CA ALA A 74 14.29 -19.24 -5.71
C ALA A 74 14.99 -20.61 -5.62
N CYS A 75 14.29 -21.69 -6.00
CA CYS A 75 14.82 -23.06 -5.96
C CYS A 75 15.74 -23.40 -7.15
N SER A 76 15.76 -22.57 -8.21
CA SER A 76 16.57 -22.82 -9.38
C SER A 76 18.06 -22.69 -9.06
N GLY A 77 18.86 -23.75 -9.26
CA GLY A 77 20.32 -23.70 -9.22
C GLY A 77 20.95 -23.04 -10.45
N ASN A 78 20.21 -22.98 -11.57
CA ASN A 78 20.70 -22.58 -12.88
C ASN A 78 20.47 -21.11 -13.17
N TYR A 79 21.56 -20.40 -13.53
CA TYR A 79 21.47 -19.00 -13.96
C TYR A 79 20.66 -18.82 -15.25
N LEU A 80 20.74 -19.77 -16.20
CA LEU A 80 19.98 -19.74 -17.46
C LEU A 80 18.47 -19.70 -17.22
N PHE A 81 17.97 -20.47 -16.26
CA PHE A 81 16.55 -20.44 -15.91
C PHE A 81 16.13 -19.08 -15.39
N THR A 82 16.92 -18.50 -14.47
CA THR A 82 16.66 -17.17 -13.92
C THR A 82 16.67 -16.09 -15.01
N LEU A 83 17.55 -16.19 -15.98
CA LEU A 83 17.64 -15.27 -17.11
C LEU A 83 16.42 -15.37 -18.04
N ILE A 84 15.97 -16.59 -18.35
CA ILE A 84 14.74 -16.80 -19.13
C ILE A 84 13.53 -16.23 -18.38
N MET A 85 13.44 -16.45 -17.07
CA MET A 85 12.36 -15.88 -16.24
C MET A 85 12.41 -14.35 -16.20
N CYS A 86 13.62 -13.77 -16.15
CA CYS A 86 13.81 -12.33 -16.23
C CYS A 86 13.28 -11.77 -17.57
N ALA A 87 13.59 -12.41 -18.69
CA ALA A 87 13.08 -12.04 -20.01
C ALA A 87 11.55 -12.19 -20.09
N ALA A 88 10.99 -13.29 -19.60
CA ALA A 88 9.54 -13.53 -19.59
C ALA A 88 8.78 -12.49 -18.75
N VAL A 89 9.30 -12.12 -17.59
CA VAL A 89 8.69 -11.11 -16.70
C VAL A 89 8.79 -9.71 -17.31
N THR A 90 9.90 -9.35 -17.96
CA THR A 90 10.03 -8.06 -18.66
C THR A 90 9.08 -7.95 -19.84
N VAL A 91 8.93 -9.00 -20.64
CA VAL A 91 7.94 -9.07 -21.73
C VAL A 91 6.52 -8.91 -21.16
N ARG A 92 6.20 -9.61 -20.09
CA ARG A 92 4.89 -9.48 -19.43
C ARG A 92 4.65 -8.07 -18.88
N LEU A 93 5.66 -7.41 -18.35
CA LEU A 93 5.58 -6.03 -17.88
C LEU A 93 5.26 -5.06 -19.02
N ALA A 94 5.77 -5.29 -20.23
CA ALA A 94 5.54 -4.45 -21.39
C ALA A 94 4.06 -4.36 -21.82
N PHE A 95 3.21 -5.33 -21.46
CA PHE A 95 1.77 -5.30 -21.73
C PHE A 95 0.97 -4.44 -20.75
N PHE A 96 1.61 -3.85 -19.73
CA PHE A 96 0.93 -3.00 -18.76
C PHE A 96 0.92 -1.53 -19.18
N PRO A 97 -0.05 -0.72 -18.69
CA PRO A 97 -0.09 0.71 -19.00
C PRO A 97 1.14 1.44 -18.44
N ALA A 98 1.63 2.44 -19.16
CA ALA A 98 2.88 3.15 -18.87
C ALA A 98 2.98 3.69 -17.41
N LYS A 99 1.85 4.11 -16.82
CA LYS A 99 1.82 4.55 -15.40
C LYS A 99 2.14 3.43 -14.43
N ALA A 100 1.61 2.22 -14.66
CA ALA A 100 1.89 1.05 -13.83
C ALA A 100 3.34 0.58 -14.02
N ILE A 101 3.83 0.55 -15.26
CA ILE A 101 5.22 0.20 -15.58
C ILE A 101 6.20 1.09 -14.81
N ARG A 102 6.01 2.42 -14.85
CA ARG A 102 6.88 3.37 -14.16
C ARG A 102 6.89 3.16 -12.65
N GLN A 103 5.73 2.85 -12.07
CA GLN A 103 5.62 2.60 -10.63
C GLN A 103 6.29 1.29 -10.22
N ILE A 104 6.05 0.20 -10.97
CA ILE A 104 6.68 -1.10 -10.73
C ILE A 104 8.20 -0.98 -10.91
N LEU A 105 8.63 -0.36 -12.00
CA LEU A 105 10.06 -0.21 -12.33
C LEU A 105 10.80 0.63 -11.29
N SER A 106 10.18 1.68 -10.76
CA SER A 106 10.75 2.49 -9.67
C SER A 106 10.97 1.66 -8.40
N GLY A 107 9.99 0.84 -8.01
CA GLY A 107 10.11 -0.06 -6.86
C GLY A 107 11.16 -1.15 -7.08
N THR A 108 11.16 -1.75 -8.27
CA THR A 108 12.12 -2.80 -8.65
C THR A 108 13.55 -2.25 -8.73
N ALA A 109 13.74 -1.06 -9.32
CA ALA A 109 15.05 -0.43 -9.40
C ALA A 109 15.62 -0.15 -8.00
N GLY A 110 14.80 0.32 -7.06
CA GLY A 110 15.22 0.50 -5.66
C GLY A 110 15.67 -0.81 -5.01
N ALA A 111 14.91 -1.90 -5.18
CA ALA A 111 15.25 -3.20 -4.62
C ALA A 111 16.52 -3.80 -5.23
N VAL A 112 16.67 -3.67 -6.56
CA VAL A 112 17.87 -4.14 -7.29
C VAL A 112 19.10 -3.35 -6.85
N LEU A 113 19.01 -2.02 -6.77
CA LEU A 113 20.11 -1.16 -6.34
C LEU A 113 20.54 -1.51 -4.90
N PHE A 114 19.58 -1.73 -4.00
CA PHE A 114 19.86 -2.14 -2.63
C PHE A 114 20.49 -3.54 -2.57
N SER A 115 20.04 -4.48 -3.39
CA SER A 115 20.63 -5.81 -3.51
C SER A 115 22.08 -5.75 -4.00
N ILE A 116 22.37 -4.93 -5.01
CA ILE A 116 23.74 -4.73 -5.52
C ILE A 116 24.63 -4.16 -4.42
N LEU A 117 24.15 -3.17 -3.67
CA LEU A 117 24.90 -2.52 -2.61
C LEU A 117 25.28 -3.50 -1.49
N ILE A 118 24.36 -4.37 -1.08
CA ILE A 118 24.63 -5.41 -0.05
C ILE A 118 25.60 -6.48 -0.56
N LEU A 119 25.47 -6.87 -1.83
CA LEU A 119 26.27 -7.95 -2.42
C LEU A 119 27.62 -7.46 -3.00
N LEU A 120 27.89 -6.16 -2.94
CA LEU A 120 29.16 -5.59 -3.43
C LEU A 120 30.39 -6.23 -2.79
N PRO A 121 30.43 -6.56 -1.47
CA PRO A 121 31.55 -7.28 -0.87
C PRO A 121 31.81 -8.66 -1.48
N SER A 122 30.79 -9.35 -2.03
CA SER A 122 30.92 -10.65 -2.69
C SER A 122 31.82 -10.60 -3.93
N VAL A 123 31.86 -9.46 -4.61
CA VAL A 123 32.74 -9.25 -5.77
C VAL A 123 34.20 -9.26 -5.34
N PHE A 124 34.51 -8.63 -4.20
CA PHE A 124 35.88 -8.60 -3.64
C PHE A 124 36.33 -9.97 -3.13
N MET A 125 35.38 -10.84 -2.75
CA MET A 125 35.66 -12.21 -2.33
C MET A 125 35.84 -13.19 -3.52
N GLY A 126 35.80 -12.71 -4.78
CA GLY A 126 36.05 -13.52 -5.98
C GLY A 126 34.83 -14.33 -6.47
N THR A 127 33.62 -14.01 -6.00
CA THR A 127 32.38 -14.70 -6.41
C THR A 127 31.38 -13.76 -7.13
N PRO A 128 31.73 -13.18 -8.29
CA PRO A 128 30.84 -12.24 -9.00
C PRO A 128 29.56 -12.90 -9.52
N GLN A 129 29.57 -14.21 -9.76
CA GLN A 129 28.39 -14.96 -10.21
C GLN A 129 27.25 -14.93 -9.17
N THR A 130 27.59 -14.91 -7.89
CA THR A 130 26.62 -14.84 -6.79
C THR A 130 25.84 -13.51 -6.84
N LEU A 131 26.53 -12.40 -7.09
CA LEU A 131 25.90 -11.09 -7.25
C LEU A 131 24.91 -11.10 -8.41
N MET A 132 25.30 -11.58 -9.60
CA MET A 132 24.42 -11.63 -10.75
C MET A 132 23.19 -12.52 -10.52
N ASN A 133 23.39 -13.69 -9.92
CA ASN A 133 22.33 -14.65 -9.68
C ASN A 133 21.30 -14.13 -8.68
N ILE A 134 21.74 -13.61 -7.52
CA ILE A 134 20.84 -13.10 -6.49
C ILE A 134 20.12 -11.84 -6.95
N THR A 135 20.83 -10.91 -7.60
CA THR A 135 20.22 -9.68 -8.12
C THR A 135 19.14 -9.97 -9.17
N SER A 136 19.39 -10.92 -10.08
CA SER A 136 18.39 -11.34 -11.06
C SER A 136 17.16 -11.97 -10.41
N ARG A 137 17.33 -12.78 -9.36
CA ARG A 137 16.20 -13.36 -8.59
C ARG A 137 15.40 -12.29 -7.88
N VAL A 138 16.06 -11.30 -7.27
CA VAL A 138 15.40 -10.16 -6.64
C VAL A 138 14.59 -9.37 -7.66
N TYR A 139 15.18 -9.10 -8.84
CA TYR A 139 14.47 -8.42 -9.93
C TYR A 139 13.19 -9.16 -10.33
N VAL A 140 13.26 -10.46 -10.60
CA VAL A 140 12.11 -11.28 -10.99
C VAL A 140 11.04 -11.28 -9.89
N SER A 141 11.42 -11.53 -8.63
CA SER A 141 10.48 -11.62 -7.51
C SER A 141 9.76 -10.29 -7.26
N VAL A 142 10.48 -9.17 -7.21
CA VAL A 142 9.89 -7.85 -6.95
C VAL A 142 9.01 -7.41 -8.11
N THR A 143 9.41 -7.68 -9.36
CA THR A 143 8.61 -7.34 -10.54
C THR A 143 7.32 -8.16 -10.58
N LEU A 144 7.36 -9.46 -10.28
CA LEU A 144 6.17 -10.33 -10.22
C LEU A 144 5.17 -9.85 -9.16
N VAL A 145 5.66 -9.50 -7.95
CA VAL A 145 4.81 -8.93 -6.89
C VAL A 145 4.26 -7.57 -7.32
N GLY A 146 5.05 -6.74 -7.99
CA GLY A 146 4.61 -5.45 -8.53
C GLY A 146 3.50 -5.60 -9.58
N ILE A 147 3.61 -6.58 -10.48
CA ILE A 147 2.58 -6.91 -11.48
C ILE A 147 1.30 -7.40 -10.78
N LEU A 148 1.41 -8.28 -9.79
CA LEU A 148 0.26 -8.75 -9.01
C LEU A 148 -0.44 -7.61 -8.28
N SER A 149 0.33 -6.76 -7.60
CA SER A 149 -0.17 -5.62 -6.83
C SER A 149 -0.86 -4.58 -7.71
N SER A 150 -0.34 -4.27 -8.90
CA SER A 150 -0.94 -3.30 -9.82
C SER A 150 -2.18 -3.83 -10.56
N GLY A 151 -2.27 -5.15 -10.72
CA GLY A 151 -3.35 -5.81 -11.49
C GLY A 151 -4.46 -6.42 -10.64
N THR A 152 -4.41 -6.32 -9.30
CA THR A 152 -5.42 -6.97 -8.44
C THR A 152 -5.75 -6.09 -7.24
N SER A 153 -7.05 -5.80 -7.03
CA SER A 153 -7.50 -5.05 -5.86
C SER A 153 -7.36 -5.86 -4.57
N TRP A 154 -7.11 -5.18 -3.44
CA TRP A 154 -6.94 -5.79 -2.13
C TRP A 154 -8.11 -6.69 -1.74
N ASN A 155 -9.35 -6.24 -1.98
CA ASN A 155 -10.56 -7.00 -1.65
C ASN A 155 -10.68 -8.32 -2.41
N LYS A 156 -10.10 -8.41 -3.62
CA LYS A 156 -10.05 -9.63 -4.41
C LYS A 156 -8.90 -10.53 -3.97
N LEU A 157 -7.80 -9.91 -3.54
CA LEU A 157 -6.64 -10.63 -3.04
C LEU A 157 -6.96 -11.35 -1.72
N THR A 158 -7.59 -10.65 -0.75
CA THR A 158 -8.04 -11.27 0.52
C THR A 158 -9.06 -12.37 0.27
N GLY A 159 -10.02 -12.16 -0.65
CA GLY A 159 -10.96 -13.20 -1.04
C GLY A 159 -10.29 -14.44 -1.66
N SER A 160 -9.20 -14.24 -2.39
CA SER A 160 -8.43 -15.33 -3.02
C SER A 160 -7.67 -16.19 -2.01
N MET A 161 -7.29 -15.61 -0.86
CA MET A 161 -6.61 -16.35 0.21
C MET A 161 -7.45 -17.52 0.77
N ARG A 162 -8.76 -17.47 0.59
CA ARG A 162 -9.65 -18.59 0.95
C ARG A 162 -9.36 -19.86 0.17
N THR A 163 -8.88 -19.75 -1.06
CA THR A 163 -8.50 -20.90 -1.89
C THR A 163 -7.32 -21.67 -1.28
N PHE A 164 -6.50 -20.99 -0.45
CA PHE A 164 -5.39 -21.61 0.28
C PHE A 164 -5.81 -22.27 1.60
N ARG A 165 -7.12 -22.52 1.81
CA ARG A 165 -7.67 -23.12 3.03
C ARG A 165 -7.34 -22.38 4.33
N LEU A 166 -7.09 -21.07 4.25
CA LEU A 166 -6.90 -20.24 5.44
C LEU A 166 -8.20 -20.18 6.26
N PRO A 167 -8.12 -20.16 7.60
CA PRO A 167 -9.28 -20.02 8.45
C PRO A 167 -10.10 -18.78 8.10
N SER A 168 -11.44 -18.90 8.11
CA SER A 168 -12.34 -17.79 7.75
C SER A 168 -12.17 -16.56 8.63
N ILE A 169 -11.80 -16.75 9.90
CA ILE A 169 -11.56 -15.68 10.86
C ILE A 169 -10.36 -14.81 10.45
N PHE A 170 -9.32 -15.42 9.87
CA PHE A 170 -8.12 -14.71 9.43
C PHE A 170 -8.44 -13.78 8.24
N ILE A 171 -9.23 -14.28 7.28
CA ILE A 171 -9.65 -13.50 6.11
C ILE A 171 -10.58 -12.36 6.55
N PHE A 172 -11.47 -12.63 7.49
CA PHE A 172 -12.36 -11.65 8.08
C PHE A 172 -11.57 -10.52 8.77
N THR A 173 -10.61 -10.88 9.60
CA THR A 173 -9.74 -9.91 10.29
C THR A 173 -8.98 -9.04 9.30
N LEU A 174 -8.41 -9.62 8.23
CA LEU A 174 -7.73 -8.88 7.17
C LEU A 174 -8.66 -7.90 6.44
N ASP A 175 -9.87 -8.33 6.06
CA ASP A 175 -10.84 -7.47 5.36
C ASP A 175 -11.26 -6.27 6.25
N ILE A 176 -11.50 -6.52 7.55
CA ILE A 176 -11.83 -5.46 8.51
C ILE A 176 -10.62 -4.52 8.72
N THR A 177 -9.44 -5.08 8.96
CA THR A 177 -8.23 -4.27 9.17
C THR A 177 -7.98 -3.31 8.02
N LEU A 178 -8.05 -3.79 6.77
CA LEU A 178 -7.87 -2.95 5.58
C LEU A 178 -8.92 -1.83 5.50
N LYS A 179 -10.17 -2.11 5.85
CA LYS A 179 -11.23 -1.10 5.93
C LYS A 179 -10.93 -0.06 7.01
N TYR A 180 -10.55 -0.51 8.20
CA TYR A 180 -10.27 0.38 9.32
C TYR A 180 -9.02 1.22 9.15
N ILE A 181 -8.00 0.74 8.43
CA ILE A 181 -6.81 1.56 8.09
C ILE A 181 -7.25 2.84 7.36
N SER A 182 -8.19 2.76 6.42
CA SER A 182 -8.71 3.94 5.73
C SER A 182 -9.50 4.86 6.65
N VAL A 183 -10.40 4.30 7.46
CA VAL A 183 -11.27 5.09 8.36
C VAL A 183 -10.46 5.76 9.47
N LEU A 184 -9.59 5.01 10.15
CA LEU A 184 -8.71 5.56 11.20
C LEU A 184 -7.71 6.57 10.61
N GLY A 185 -7.27 6.38 9.39
CA GLY A 185 -6.42 7.33 8.70
C GLY A 185 -7.11 8.68 8.48
N GLU A 186 -8.39 8.71 8.11
CA GLU A 186 -9.18 9.94 8.00
C GLU A 186 -9.34 10.62 9.38
N ILE A 187 -9.60 9.85 10.43
CA ILE A 187 -9.69 10.36 11.81
C ILE A 187 -8.33 10.94 12.25
N CYS A 188 -7.23 10.23 12.03
CA CYS A 188 -5.89 10.74 12.31
C CYS A 188 -5.59 12.05 11.58
N ALA A 189 -5.97 12.15 10.31
CA ALA A 189 -5.79 13.38 9.53
C ALA A 189 -6.60 14.54 10.11
N ALA A 190 -7.85 14.31 10.55
CA ALA A 190 -8.69 15.31 11.20
C ALA A 190 -8.09 15.77 12.54
N ILE A 191 -7.62 14.84 13.38
CA ILE A 191 -6.98 15.17 14.66
C ILE A 191 -5.69 15.98 14.43
N LEU A 192 -4.84 15.56 13.49
CA LEU A 192 -3.61 16.29 13.13
C LEU A 192 -3.92 17.71 12.65
N THR A 193 -4.99 17.88 11.88
CA THR A 193 -5.45 19.21 11.42
C THR A 193 -5.91 20.05 12.60
N SER A 194 -6.67 19.48 13.55
CA SER A 194 -7.11 20.17 14.77
C SER A 194 -5.93 20.61 15.64
N VAL A 195 -4.93 19.73 15.82
CA VAL A 195 -3.70 20.06 16.56
C VAL A 195 -2.94 21.17 15.86
N ARG A 196 -2.86 21.13 14.53
CA ARG A 196 -2.22 22.20 13.74
C ARG A 196 -2.90 23.55 13.92
N LEU A 197 -4.23 23.60 13.91
CA LEU A 197 -5.00 24.84 14.10
C LEU A 197 -4.85 25.42 15.51
N ARG A 198 -4.65 24.57 16.52
CA ARG A 198 -4.44 24.98 17.92
C ARG A 198 -2.99 25.37 18.23
N SER A 199 -2.01 24.88 17.46
CA SER A 199 -0.61 25.18 17.65
C SER A 199 -0.22 26.42 16.83
N VAL A 200 -0.30 27.60 17.46
CA VAL A 200 0.18 28.86 16.89
C VAL A 200 1.62 29.07 17.34
N GLY A 201 2.56 29.15 16.39
CA GLY A 201 3.99 29.43 16.67
C GLY A 201 4.85 28.17 16.88
N LYS A 202 6.09 28.36 17.38
CA LYS A 202 7.05 27.27 17.63
C LYS A 202 6.59 26.39 18.80
N ASN A 203 6.08 25.20 18.50
CA ASN A 203 5.76 24.23 19.55
C ASN A 203 7.01 23.43 19.96
N PRO A 204 7.55 23.61 21.17
CA PRO A 204 8.72 22.86 21.63
C PRO A 204 8.43 21.39 21.94
N GLN A 205 7.14 21.01 22.13
CA GLN A 205 6.72 19.68 22.54
C GLN A 205 6.05 18.89 21.42
N LYS A 206 6.67 18.82 20.25
CA LYS A 206 6.14 18.12 19.07
C LYS A 206 5.86 16.63 19.34
N ALA A 207 6.71 15.98 20.11
CA ALA A 207 6.54 14.57 20.48
C ALA A 207 5.30 14.36 21.34
N LYS A 208 5.02 15.26 22.30
CA LYS A 208 3.83 15.20 23.16
C LYS A 208 2.54 15.40 22.37
N ALA A 209 2.54 16.31 21.40
CA ALA A 209 1.39 16.50 20.51
C ALA A 209 1.11 15.26 19.67
N LEU A 210 2.16 14.60 19.13
CA LEU A 210 2.05 13.38 18.34
C LEU A 210 1.59 12.19 19.19
N SER A 211 2.09 12.05 20.43
CA SER A 211 1.63 11.00 21.34
C SER A 211 0.16 11.16 21.71
N GLY A 212 -0.34 12.40 21.86
CA GLY A 212 -1.76 12.68 22.05
C GLY A 212 -2.62 12.23 20.87
N VAL A 213 -2.16 12.50 19.65
CA VAL A 213 -2.85 12.01 18.43
C VAL A 213 -2.95 10.48 18.41
N LEU A 214 -1.84 9.80 18.73
CA LEU A 214 -1.82 8.33 18.78
C LEU A 214 -2.74 7.79 19.88
N GLY A 215 -2.72 8.41 21.08
CA GLY A 215 -3.61 8.02 22.19
C GLY A 215 -5.09 8.14 21.85
N ILE A 216 -5.51 9.27 21.29
CA ILE A 216 -6.91 9.49 20.85
C ILE A 216 -7.28 8.51 19.74
N SER A 217 -6.41 8.28 18.77
CA SER A 217 -6.66 7.33 17.68
C SER A 217 -6.80 5.90 18.20
N PHE A 218 -6.02 5.52 19.21
CA PHE A 218 -6.11 4.21 19.86
C PHE A 218 -7.44 4.03 20.58
N LEU A 219 -7.84 5.01 21.41
CA LEU A 219 -9.14 4.98 22.11
C LEU A 219 -10.31 4.92 21.13
N LYS A 220 -10.26 5.73 20.07
CA LYS A 220 -11.30 5.73 19.03
C LYS A 220 -11.34 4.42 18.25
N SER A 221 -10.21 3.75 18.05
CA SER A 221 -10.21 2.44 17.41
C SER A 221 -10.89 1.36 18.25
N GLY A 222 -10.72 1.41 19.58
CA GLY A 222 -11.42 0.51 20.50
C GLY A 222 -12.93 0.72 20.47
N GLU A 223 -13.40 1.97 20.61
CA GLU A 223 -14.80 2.33 20.52
C GLU A 223 -15.43 1.87 19.19
N MET A 224 -14.78 2.14 18.07
CA MET A 224 -15.25 1.70 16.75
C MET A 224 -15.28 0.18 16.60
N ALA A 225 -14.37 -0.56 17.25
CA ALA A 225 -14.38 -2.02 17.21
C ALA A 225 -15.59 -2.59 17.96
N GLU A 226 -15.95 -2.02 19.11
CA GLU A 226 -17.15 -2.40 19.86
C GLU A 226 -18.44 -2.07 19.09
N GLU A 227 -18.55 -0.86 18.53
CA GLU A 227 -19.68 -0.45 17.69
C GLU A 227 -19.86 -1.37 16.47
N MET A 228 -18.74 -1.70 15.80
CA MET A 228 -18.78 -2.61 14.65
C MET A 228 -19.22 -4.01 15.07
N HIS A 229 -18.73 -4.53 16.19
CA HIS A 229 -19.11 -5.83 16.70
C HIS A 229 -20.61 -5.86 17.03
N ALA A 230 -21.11 -4.85 17.75
CA ALA A 230 -22.52 -4.71 18.06
C ALA A 230 -23.40 -4.64 16.79
N ALA A 231 -22.98 -3.84 15.80
CA ALA A 231 -23.68 -3.75 14.52
C ALA A 231 -23.68 -5.07 13.74
N MET A 232 -22.63 -5.87 13.83
CA MET A 232 -22.58 -7.20 13.22
C MET A 232 -23.50 -8.18 13.94
N CYS A 233 -23.54 -8.17 15.26
CA CYS A 233 -24.46 -9.00 16.05
C CYS A 233 -25.94 -8.69 15.72
N CYS A 234 -26.31 -7.40 15.59
CA CYS A 234 -27.63 -6.99 15.14
C CYS A 234 -28.00 -7.51 13.74
N ARG A 235 -27.01 -7.77 12.88
CA ARG A 235 -27.20 -8.35 11.54
C ARG A 235 -27.14 -9.88 11.53
N GLY A 236 -27.14 -10.53 12.69
CA GLY A 236 -27.11 -11.99 12.81
C GLY A 236 -25.74 -12.61 12.56
N PHE A 237 -24.64 -11.91 12.84
CA PHE A 237 -23.30 -12.46 12.71
C PHE A 237 -23.05 -13.57 13.73
N THR A 238 -22.75 -14.78 13.26
CA THR A 238 -22.51 -15.98 14.07
C THR A 238 -21.02 -16.37 14.17
N GLY A 239 -20.10 -15.45 13.82
CA GLY A 239 -18.67 -15.75 13.75
C GLY A 239 -18.20 -16.36 12.44
N GLU A 240 -19.11 -16.81 11.56
CA GLU A 240 -18.76 -17.33 10.25
C GLU A 240 -18.79 -16.25 9.17
N TYR A 241 -17.66 -16.01 8.53
CA TYR A 241 -17.57 -15.08 7.41
C TYR A 241 -17.65 -15.82 6.07
N LYS A 242 -18.81 -15.73 5.42
CA LYS A 242 -19.08 -16.38 4.12
C LYS A 242 -19.08 -15.34 2.99
N LYS A 243 -17.92 -14.97 2.47
CA LYS A 243 -17.83 -14.17 1.25
C LYS A 243 -17.91 -15.10 0.03
N LYS A 244 -19.09 -15.18 -0.59
CA LYS A 244 -19.26 -15.93 -1.86
C LYS A 244 -18.65 -15.13 -3.01
N GLN A 245 -17.41 -15.43 -3.38
CA GLN A 245 -16.85 -14.96 -4.63
C GLN A 245 -17.07 -16.03 -5.70
N LYS A 246 -17.98 -15.76 -6.63
CA LYS A 246 -18.16 -16.59 -7.82
C LYS A 246 -17.11 -16.16 -8.85
N TYR A 247 -16.06 -16.93 -8.99
CA TYR A 247 -15.13 -16.77 -10.10
C TYR A 247 -15.58 -17.68 -11.25
N ALA A 248 -15.93 -17.08 -12.37
CA ALA A 248 -16.09 -17.84 -13.61
C ALA A 248 -14.70 -18.08 -14.20
N LEU A 249 -14.39 -19.30 -14.56
CA LEU A 249 -13.17 -19.65 -15.29
C LEU A 249 -13.17 -18.90 -16.62
N CYS A 250 -12.14 -18.13 -16.87
CA CYS A 250 -11.96 -17.36 -18.10
C CYS A 250 -10.95 -18.07 -19.02
N ALA A 251 -11.04 -17.85 -20.31
CA ALA A 251 -10.05 -18.37 -21.28
C ALA A 251 -8.61 -17.93 -20.93
N ALA A 252 -8.45 -16.77 -20.30
CA ALA A 252 -7.17 -16.29 -19.78
C ALA A 252 -6.59 -17.19 -18.67
N ASP A 253 -7.44 -17.90 -17.91
CA ASP A 253 -6.98 -18.83 -16.87
C ASP A 253 -6.34 -20.08 -17.48
N ILE A 254 -6.95 -20.61 -18.56
CA ILE A 254 -6.44 -21.78 -19.29
C ILE A 254 -5.09 -21.45 -19.92
N PHE A 255 -4.97 -20.28 -20.56
CA PHE A 255 -3.72 -19.84 -21.17
C PHE A 255 -2.60 -19.64 -20.12
N SER A 256 -2.93 -19.03 -18.99
CA SER A 256 -2.01 -18.83 -17.87
C SER A 256 -1.53 -20.16 -17.27
N THR A 257 -2.43 -21.16 -17.17
CA THR A 257 -2.11 -22.53 -16.69
C THR A 257 -1.15 -23.24 -17.64
N PHE A 258 -1.36 -23.08 -18.95
CA PHE A 258 -0.49 -23.69 -19.97
C PHE A 258 0.93 -23.12 -19.92
N ILE A 259 1.07 -21.79 -19.80
CA ILE A 259 2.39 -21.13 -19.63
C ILE A 259 3.06 -21.64 -18.34
N MET A 260 2.30 -21.79 -17.26
CA MET A 260 2.82 -22.30 -16.00
C MET A 260 3.36 -23.73 -16.13
N ALA A 261 2.60 -24.62 -16.77
CA ALA A 261 3.04 -25.99 -17.02
C ALA A 261 4.33 -26.02 -17.85
N GLY A 262 4.43 -25.17 -18.88
CA GLY A 262 5.64 -25.01 -19.68
C GLY A 262 6.85 -24.57 -18.84
N CYS A 263 6.67 -23.62 -17.91
CA CYS A 263 7.74 -23.17 -17.02
C CYS A 263 8.20 -24.29 -16.06
N ILE A 264 7.28 -25.10 -15.53
CA ILE A 264 7.63 -26.24 -14.66
C ILE A 264 8.43 -27.30 -15.44
N VAL A 265 8.03 -27.64 -16.67
CA VAL A 265 8.75 -28.57 -17.54
C VAL A 265 10.15 -28.02 -17.86
N LEU A 266 10.25 -26.75 -18.19
CA LEU A 266 11.53 -26.09 -18.47
C LEU A 266 12.44 -26.08 -17.24
N PHE A 267 11.89 -25.82 -16.05
CA PHE A 267 12.63 -25.92 -14.79
C PHE A 267 13.16 -27.32 -14.57
N TRP A 268 12.31 -28.36 -14.73
CA TRP A 268 12.72 -29.74 -14.54
C TRP A 268 13.78 -30.18 -15.56
N TYR A 269 13.63 -29.79 -16.83
CA TYR A 269 14.58 -30.07 -17.90
C TYR A 269 15.96 -29.46 -17.66
N LEU A 270 15.99 -28.17 -17.26
CA LEU A 270 17.25 -27.48 -16.99
C LEU A 270 17.92 -27.96 -15.70
N ASN A 271 17.14 -28.33 -14.69
CA ASN A 271 17.70 -28.81 -13.42
C ASN A 271 18.19 -30.27 -13.50
N ARG A 272 17.70 -31.05 -14.47
CA ARG A 272 18.14 -32.44 -14.69
C ARG A 272 19.45 -32.53 -15.52
N LYS A 273 19.81 -31.47 -16.23
CA LYS A 273 20.97 -31.45 -17.15
C LYS A 273 22.27 -31.05 -16.46
N ILE A 274 22.21 -30.72 -15.19
CA ILE A 274 23.33 -30.42 -14.30
C ILE A 274 23.31 -31.45 -13.15
#